data_3101131161c5daa7e3100f4e4f8f9ac9
#
_entry.id   3101131161c5daa7e3100f4e4f8f9ac9
#
_cell.length_a   1.000
_cell.length_b   1.000
_cell.length_c   1.000
_cell.angle_alpha   90.00
_cell.angle_beta   90.00
_cell.angle_gamma   90.00
#
_symmetry.space_group_name_H-M   'P 1'
#
loop_
_entity.id
_entity.type
_entity.pdbx_description
1 polymer ?
#
loop_
_entity_poly.entity_id
_entity_poly.type
_entity_poly.pdbx_seq_one_letter_code
_entity_poly.pdbx_strand_id
1 'polypeptide(L)'
;RSSDVEVGAFLSGGVDSGYLASASGADQAFTVGFDEGDRYSEVNKAAKVAEKAGLKHHVKIISKQEFWDALPDVMYHMDEPLGDASAVALYFLSKEAAGHVKVVLSGEGADELFGGYNIYREPEALKKVAWIPFVLRRAVRKLAAKLPDVKGRDFLIRAGMKVEERFIGNAYIYCEKEKAQILKNKVTGPSTQEYLSQFYEELESENRGSLQDMEKM
;
A
#
# COMPACT_ATOMS: atom_id res chain seq x y z
N ARG A 1 -20.61 -1.93 -16.50
CA ARG A 1 -20.48 -3.35 -16.16
C ARG A 1 -21.38 -4.20 -17.06
N SER A 2 -20.88 -5.31 -17.57
CA SER A 2 -21.66 -6.37 -18.20
C SER A 2 -21.28 -7.70 -17.52
N SER A 3 -22.24 -8.35 -16.87
CA SER A 3 -22.01 -9.60 -16.13
C SER A 3 -23.28 -10.42 -16.17
N ASP A 4 -23.14 -11.73 -16.33
CA ASP A 4 -24.22 -12.74 -16.26
C ASP A 4 -24.37 -13.33 -14.84
N VAL A 5 -23.53 -12.90 -13.91
CA VAL A 5 -23.58 -13.27 -12.49
C VAL A 5 -23.63 -12.03 -11.60
N GLU A 6 -24.16 -12.19 -10.40
CA GLU A 6 -24.10 -11.13 -9.37
C GLU A 6 -22.67 -10.77 -9.04
N VAL A 7 -22.42 -9.48 -8.88
CA VAL A 7 -21.10 -8.92 -8.57
C VAL A 7 -21.15 -8.24 -7.21
N GLY A 8 -20.22 -8.61 -6.34
CA GLY A 8 -20.01 -7.96 -5.07
C GLY A 8 -18.97 -6.84 -5.13
N ALA A 9 -18.92 -6.02 -4.10
CA ALA A 9 -17.87 -5.05 -3.87
C ALA A 9 -17.35 -5.14 -2.43
N PHE A 10 -16.04 -5.12 -2.24
CA PHE A 10 -15.46 -4.92 -0.92
C PHE A 10 -15.63 -3.47 -0.50
N LEU A 11 -16.10 -3.25 0.71
CA LEU A 11 -16.46 -1.93 1.20
C LEU A 11 -15.91 -1.68 2.61
N SER A 12 -14.93 -0.78 2.71
CA SER A 12 -14.34 -0.36 4.00
C SER A 12 -14.97 0.93 4.56
N GLY A 13 -15.75 1.64 3.76
CA GLY A 13 -16.22 2.98 4.11
C GLY A 13 -15.19 4.09 3.85
N GLY A 14 -14.04 3.76 3.25
CA GLY A 14 -13.09 4.69 2.66
C GLY A 14 -13.60 5.27 1.34
N VAL A 15 -12.89 6.28 0.82
CA VAL A 15 -13.29 7.00 -0.41
C VAL A 15 -13.26 6.06 -1.62
N ASP A 16 -12.18 5.31 -1.80
CA ASP A 16 -11.94 4.48 -2.97
C ASP A 16 -12.92 3.31 -3.06
N SER A 17 -13.04 2.53 -1.98
CA SER A 17 -14.00 1.43 -1.90
C SER A 17 -15.44 1.92 -2.00
N GLY A 18 -15.75 3.08 -1.39
CA GLY A 18 -17.08 3.69 -1.44
C GLY A 18 -17.44 4.18 -2.84
N TYR A 19 -16.49 4.81 -3.54
CA TYR A 19 -16.69 5.24 -4.93
C TYR A 19 -16.88 4.04 -5.85
N LEU A 20 -16.01 3.04 -5.74
CA LEU A 20 -16.08 1.82 -6.53
C LEU A 20 -17.42 1.10 -6.33
N ALA A 21 -17.81 0.87 -5.08
CA ALA A 21 -19.07 0.20 -4.76
C ALA A 21 -20.29 0.95 -5.33
N SER A 22 -20.26 2.29 -5.27
CA SER A 22 -21.37 3.13 -5.76
C SER A 22 -21.42 3.23 -7.29
N ALA A 23 -20.26 3.27 -7.96
CA ALA A 23 -20.16 3.52 -9.40
C ALA A 23 -20.17 2.25 -10.26
N SER A 24 -19.79 1.10 -9.69
CA SER A 24 -19.62 -0.16 -10.43
C SER A 24 -20.93 -0.83 -10.82
N GLY A 25 -22.06 -0.47 -10.21
CA GLY A 25 -23.31 -1.21 -10.33
C GLY A 25 -23.22 -2.60 -9.67
N ALA A 26 -22.46 -2.74 -8.60
CA ALA A 26 -22.44 -3.96 -7.79
C ALA A 26 -23.84 -4.25 -7.21
N ASP A 27 -24.11 -5.51 -6.94
CA ASP A 27 -25.40 -5.94 -6.37
C ASP A 27 -25.32 -6.06 -4.85
N GLN A 28 -24.14 -6.41 -4.33
CA GLN A 28 -23.89 -6.68 -2.93
C GLN A 28 -22.59 -6.03 -2.46
N ALA A 29 -22.52 -5.66 -1.19
CA ALA A 29 -21.32 -5.13 -0.55
C ALA A 29 -20.91 -5.98 0.65
N PHE A 30 -19.61 -6.17 0.84
CA PHE A 30 -19.03 -6.98 1.91
C PHE A 30 -18.08 -6.15 2.75
N THR A 31 -18.22 -6.24 4.07
CA THR A 31 -17.40 -5.52 5.04
C THR A 31 -16.99 -6.45 6.17
N VAL A 32 -15.78 -6.31 6.66
CA VAL A 32 -15.35 -6.91 7.92
C VAL A 32 -15.15 -5.84 8.98
N GLY A 33 -15.41 -6.19 10.22
CA GLY A 33 -15.11 -5.40 11.42
C GLY A 33 -14.47 -6.26 12.47
N PHE A 34 -14.00 -5.65 13.55
CA PHE A 34 -13.42 -6.33 14.70
C PHE A 34 -14.25 -6.06 15.95
N ASP A 35 -14.29 -7.02 16.87
CA ASP A 35 -15.08 -6.94 18.11
C ASP A 35 -14.45 -6.07 19.21
N GLU A 36 -13.26 -5.52 18.96
CA GLU A 36 -12.53 -4.65 19.92
C GLU A 36 -12.99 -3.17 19.90
N GLY A 37 -14.27 -2.91 19.62
CA GLY A 37 -14.90 -1.58 19.68
C GLY A 37 -14.76 -0.73 18.42
N ASP A 38 -15.44 0.42 18.42
CA ASP A 38 -15.61 1.29 17.23
C ASP A 38 -14.32 1.91 16.68
N ARG A 39 -13.22 1.87 17.45
CA ARG A 39 -11.98 2.55 17.08
C ARG A 39 -11.33 2.01 15.81
N TYR A 40 -11.52 0.71 15.54
CA TYR A 40 -10.97 0.02 14.38
C TYR A 40 -12.04 -0.52 13.43
N SER A 41 -13.32 -0.24 13.73
CA SER A 41 -14.43 -0.71 12.93
C SER A 41 -14.91 0.37 11.97
N GLU A 42 -14.80 0.10 10.68
CA GLU A 42 -15.34 0.94 9.61
C GLU A 42 -16.78 0.56 9.24
N VAL A 43 -17.36 -0.45 9.92
CA VAL A 43 -18.67 -1.02 9.61
C VAL A 43 -19.76 0.04 9.54
N ASN A 44 -19.79 0.98 10.49
CA ASN A 44 -20.82 2.04 10.52
C ASN A 44 -20.71 3.00 9.32
N LYS A 45 -19.49 3.24 8.83
CA LYS A 45 -19.28 4.08 7.64
C LYS A 45 -19.68 3.31 6.39
N ALA A 46 -19.25 2.06 6.29
CA ALA A 46 -19.58 1.17 5.18
C ALA A 46 -21.11 0.97 5.06
N ALA A 47 -21.81 0.77 6.17
CA ALA A 47 -23.26 0.63 6.18
C ALA A 47 -23.97 1.84 5.57
N LYS A 48 -23.54 3.07 5.91
CA LYS A 48 -24.12 4.30 5.33
C LYS A 48 -23.87 4.42 3.83
N VAL A 49 -22.69 3.96 3.36
CA VAL A 49 -22.40 3.96 1.91
C VAL A 49 -23.26 2.92 1.20
N ALA A 50 -23.34 1.70 1.73
CA ALA A 50 -24.15 0.63 1.18
C ALA A 50 -25.63 1.01 1.09
N GLU A 51 -26.19 1.62 2.14
CA GLU A 51 -27.57 2.13 2.16
C GLU A 51 -27.81 3.17 1.06
N LYS A 52 -26.91 4.17 0.95
CA LYS A 52 -27.03 5.22 -0.08
C LYS A 52 -26.91 4.68 -1.50
N ALA A 53 -26.07 3.65 -1.69
CA ALA A 53 -25.86 3.02 -2.99
C ALA A 53 -26.91 1.94 -3.31
N GLY A 54 -27.80 1.63 -2.38
CA GLY A 54 -28.85 0.59 -2.55
C GLY A 54 -28.30 -0.83 -2.60
N LEU A 55 -27.14 -1.08 -1.96
CA LEU A 55 -26.46 -2.37 -1.98
C LEU A 55 -26.92 -3.26 -0.81
N LYS A 56 -27.08 -4.56 -1.08
CA LYS A 56 -27.25 -5.55 -0.02
C LYS A 56 -25.93 -5.66 0.77
N HIS A 57 -25.94 -5.29 2.03
CA HIS A 57 -24.71 -5.20 2.84
C HIS A 57 -24.55 -6.42 3.75
N HIS A 58 -23.43 -7.10 3.60
CA HIS A 58 -23.01 -8.23 4.42
C HIS A 58 -21.85 -7.79 5.32
N VAL A 59 -21.93 -8.13 6.60
CA VAL A 59 -20.94 -7.73 7.59
C VAL A 59 -20.48 -8.96 8.37
N LYS A 60 -19.18 -9.22 8.37
CA LYS A 60 -18.54 -10.20 9.26
C LYS A 60 -17.79 -9.48 10.36
N ILE A 61 -18.12 -9.74 11.62
CA ILE A 61 -17.33 -9.32 12.77
C ILE A 61 -16.34 -10.42 13.13
N ILE A 62 -15.07 -10.07 13.21
CA ILE A 62 -13.95 -10.96 13.51
C ILE A 62 -13.60 -10.78 14.97
N SER A 63 -13.67 -11.85 15.74
CA SER A 63 -13.19 -11.87 17.11
C SER A 63 -11.67 -12.01 17.17
N LYS A 64 -11.08 -11.62 18.29
CA LYS A 64 -9.64 -11.78 18.53
C LYS A 64 -9.19 -13.25 18.38
N GLN A 65 -10.01 -14.18 18.85
CA GLN A 65 -9.69 -15.61 18.75
C GLN A 65 -9.72 -16.06 17.28
N GLU A 66 -10.76 -15.71 16.53
CA GLU A 66 -10.87 -16.04 15.10
C GLU A 66 -9.68 -15.48 14.31
N PHE A 67 -9.21 -14.27 14.65
CA PHE A 67 -8.05 -13.66 14.01
C PHE A 67 -6.79 -14.53 14.14
N TRP A 68 -6.49 -14.96 15.37
CA TRP A 68 -5.30 -15.78 15.63
C TRP A 68 -5.44 -17.21 15.09
N ASP A 69 -6.60 -17.79 15.17
CA ASP A 69 -6.87 -19.14 14.68
C ASP A 69 -6.79 -19.23 13.15
N ALA A 70 -7.09 -18.14 12.43
CA ALA A 70 -7.03 -18.09 10.99
C ALA A 70 -5.61 -17.91 10.42
N LEU A 71 -4.62 -17.49 11.23
CA LEU A 71 -3.28 -17.19 10.74
C LEU A 71 -2.62 -18.33 9.95
N PRO A 72 -2.67 -19.60 10.38
CA PRO A 72 -2.09 -20.69 9.61
C PRO A 72 -2.71 -20.84 8.22
N ASP A 73 -4.03 -20.70 8.12
CA ASP A 73 -4.77 -20.79 6.86
C ASP A 73 -4.44 -19.59 5.95
N VAL A 74 -4.35 -18.39 6.54
CA VAL A 74 -3.97 -17.17 5.80
C VAL A 74 -2.57 -17.34 5.22
N MET A 75 -1.59 -17.78 6.02
CA MET A 75 -0.22 -18.01 5.54
C MET A 75 -0.15 -19.09 4.46
N TYR A 76 -0.95 -20.14 4.59
CA TYR A 76 -1.04 -21.18 3.56
C TYR A 76 -1.56 -20.61 2.22
N HIS A 77 -2.60 -19.80 2.25
CA HIS A 77 -3.19 -19.22 1.04
C HIS A 77 -2.36 -18.08 0.42
N MET A 78 -1.48 -17.46 1.20
CA MET A 78 -0.58 -16.41 0.71
C MET A 78 0.71 -16.97 0.08
N ASP A 79 0.97 -18.29 0.19
CA ASP A 79 2.17 -19.00 -0.26
C ASP A 79 3.47 -18.55 0.42
N GLU A 80 3.55 -17.36 0.93
CA GLU A 80 4.70 -16.80 1.65
C GLU A 80 4.27 -16.03 2.90
N PRO A 81 5.15 -15.92 3.92
CA PRO A 81 4.82 -15.18 5.12
C PRO A 81 4.62 -13.69 4.82
N LEU A 82 3.43 -13.20 5.04
CA LEU A 82 3.09 -11.79 4.93
C LEU A 82 2.95 -11.16 6.31
N GLY A 83 3.74 -10.12 6.58
CA GLY A 83 3.73 -9.39 7.85
C GLY A 83 2.60 -8.36 7.99
N ASP A 84 1.65 -8.33 7.05
CA ASP A 84 0.54 -7.37 7.05
C ASP A 84 -0.72 -8.00 7.64
N ALA A 85 -1.21 -7.42 8.74
CA ALA A 85 -2.42 -7.87 9.42
C ALA A 85 -3.70 -7.72 8.56
N SER A 86 -3.68 -6.90 7.52
CA SER A 86 -4.80 -6.74 6.58
C SER A 86 -5.11 -8.03 5.81
N ALA A 87 -4.14 -8.92 5.63
CA ALA A 87 -4.33 -10.22 5.00
C ALA A 87 -5.37 -11.09 5.72
N VAL A 88 -5.43 -11.03 7.06
CA VAL A 88 -6.43 -11.76 7.83
C VAL A 88 -7.84 -11.19 7.60
N ALA A 89 -7.95 -9.85 7.58
CA ALA A 89 -9.22 -9.19 7.26
C ALA A 89 -9.70 -9.57 5.85
N LEU A 90 -8.79 -9.55 4.87
CA LEU A 90 -9.08 -9.92 3.48
C LEU A 90 -9.50 -11.38 3.35
N TYR A 91 -8.87 -12.28 4.11
CA TYR A 91 -9.27 -13.70 4.15
C TYR A 91 -10.73 -13.87 4.58
N PHE A 92 -11.14 -13.27 5.71
CA PHE A 92 -12.52 -13.34 6.18
C PHE A 92 -13.50 -12.64 5.22
N LEU A 93 -13.09 -11.51 4.67
CA LEU A 93 -13.89 -10.77 3.70
C LEU A 93 -14.15 -11.60 2.43
N SER A 94 -13.11 -12.24 1.91
CA SER A 94 -13.19 -13.12 0.74
C SER A 94 -14.02 -14.38 1.03
N LYS A 95 -13.88 -14.96 2.22
CA LYS A 95 -14.63 -16.13 2.67
C LYS A 95 -16.13 -15.81 2.79
N GLU A 96 -16.48 -14.65 3.33
CA GLU A 96 -17.86 -14.18 3.39
C GLU A 96 -18.43 -13.97 1.98
N ALA A 97 -17.71 -13.26 1.12
CA ALA A 97 -18.15 -12.98 -0.24
C ALA A 97 -18.33 -14.25 -1.09
N ALA A 98 -17.45 -15.24 -0.93
CA ALA A 98 -17.51 -16.50 -1.68
C ALA A 98 -18.79 -17.31 -1.42
N GLY A 99 -19.46 -17.09 -0.28
CA GLY A 99 -20.76 -17.68 0.02
C GLY A 99 -21.94 -17.05 -0.74
N HIS A 100 -21.72 -15.90 -1.37
CA HIS A 100 -22.80 -15.11 -1.98
C HIS A 100 -22.58 -14.81 -3.47
N VAL A 101 -21.35 -14.50 -3.88
CA VAL A 101 -21.02 -14.07 -5.24
C VAL A 101 -19.78 -14.79 -5.77
N LYS A 102 -19.63 -14.82 -7.09
CA LYS A 102 -18.44 -15.37 -7.76
C LYS A 102 -17.41 -14.31 -8.16
N VAL A 103 -17.83 -13.06 -8.21
CA VAL A 103 -17.01 -11.93 -8.61
C VAL A 103 -17.14 -10.83 -7.58
N VAL A 104 -16.00 -10.29 -7.14
CA VAL A 104 -15.95 -9.10 -6.29
C VAL A 104 -15.01 -8.05 -6.90
N LEU A 105 -15.36 -6.79 -6.69
CA LEU A 105 -14.56 -5.63 -7.04
C LEU A 105 -13.93 -5.09 -5.76
N SER A 106 -12.65 -4.72 -5.86
CA SER A 106 -11.90 -4.11 -4.76
C SER A 106 -11.39 -2.74 -5.15
N GLY A 107 -11.34 -1.81 -4.20
CA GLY A 107 -10.67 -0.51 -4.32
C GLY A 107 -9.15 -0.58 -4.17
N GLU A 108 -8.59 -1.78 -4.03
CA GLU A 108 -7.15 -1.99 -3.91
C GLU A 108 -6.42 -1.50 -5.16
N GLY A 109 -5.27 -0.85 -4.98
CA GLY A 109 -4.51 -0.25 -6.08
C GLY A 109 -4.94 1.18 -6.45
N ALA A 110 -6.00 1.72 -5.85
CA ALA A 110 -6.46 3.08 -6.15
C ALA A 110 -5.43 4.14 -5.73
N ASP A 111 -4.79 3.96 -4.59
CA ASP A 111 -3.74 4.87 -4.11
C ASP A 111 -2.52 4.89 -5.03
N GLU A 112 -2.17 3.76 -5.62
CA GLU A 112 -1.10 3.64 -6.62
C GLU A 112 -1.47 4.34 -7.92
N LEU A 113 -2.70 4.13 -8.40
CA LEU A 113 -3.16 4.70 -9.67
C LEU A 113 -3.43 6.21 -9.60
N PHE A 114 -3.90 6.71 -8.45
CA PHE A 114 -4.32 8.09 -8.26
C PHE A 114 -3.41 8.90 -7.33
N GLY A 115 -2.27 8.33 -6.91
CA GLY A 115 -1.30 9.02 -6.07
C GLY A 115 -1.83 9.33 -4.66
N GLY A 116 -2.60 8.44 -4.05
CA GLY A 116 -3.26 8.65 -2.76
C GLY A 116 -2.30 8.66 -1.56
N TYR A 117 -1.17 7.97 -1.64
CA TYR A 117 -0.20 7.92 -0.55
C TYR A 117 0.55 9.23 -0.34
N ASN A 118 0.77 9.59 0.91
CA ASN A 118 1.52 10.79 1.27
C ASN A 118 2.94 10.80 0.73
N ILE A 119 3.56 9.66 0.48
CA ILE A 119 4.91 9.54 -0.07
C ILE A 119 5.01 10.22 -1.44
N TYR A 120 3.97 10.16 -2.27
CA TYR A 120 3.94 10.81 -3.59
C TYR A 120 4.01 12.34 -3.54
N ARG A 121 3.75 12.94 -2.36
CA ARG A 121 3.92 14.40 -2.12
C ARG A 121 5.36 14.78 -1.75
N GLU A 122 6.22 13.81 -1.52
CA GLU A 122 7.61 14.08 -1.13
C GLU A 122 8.38 14.95 -2.13
N PRO A 123 8.29 14.74 -3.46
CA PRO A 123 8.96 15.60 -4.43
C PRO A 123 8.60 17.08 -4.27
N GLU A 124 7.35 17.39 -3.93
CA GLU A 124 6.93 18.76 -3.65
C GLU A 124 7.62 19.37 -2.42
N ALA A 125 7.72 18.59 -1.35
CA ALA A 125 8.46 19.03 -0.15
C ALA A 125 9.92 19.29 -0.46
N LEU A 126 10.55 18.48 -1.31
CA LEU A 126 11.94 18.59 -1.72
C LEU A 126 12.20 19.76 -2.69
N LYS A 127 11.18 20.28 -3.39
CA LYS A 127 11.29 21.50 -4.22
C LYS A 127 11.83 22.68 -3.41
N LYS A 128 11.55 22.75 -2.10
CA LYS A 128 12.04 23.82 -1.20
C LYS A 128 13.56 23.94 -1.15
N VAL A 129 14.26 22.87 -1.44
CA VAL A 129 15.74 22.81 -1.46
C VAL A 129 16.31 22.51 -2.86
N ALA A 130 15.47 22.44 -3.88
CA ALA A 130 15.86 22.10 -5.25
C ALA A 130 16.82 23.15 -5.88
N TRP A 131 16.77 24.41 -5.41
CA TRP A 131 17.68 25.48 -5.81
C TRP A 131 19.13 25.23 -5.38
N ILE A 132 19.36 24.35 -4.38
CA ILE A 132 20.70 23.94 -3.94
C ILE A 132 21.25 22.91 -4.95
N PRO A 133 22.46 23.11 -5.50
CA PRO A 133 23.07 22.13 -6.40
C PRO A 133 23.08 20.72 -5.81
N PHE A 134 22.76 19.71 -6.61
CA PHE A 134 22.64 18.33 -6.15
C PHE A 134 23.90 17.81 -5.46
N VAL A 135 25.09 18.21 -5.94
CA VAL A 135 26.37 17.82 -5.33
C VAL A 135 26.47 18.30 -3.88
N LEU A 136 26.01 19.53 -3.59
CA LEU A 136 25.97 20.05 -2.22
C LEU A 136 24.96 19.31 -1.36
N ARG A 137 23.78 19.05 -1.90
CA ARG A 137 22.75 18.23 -1.18
C ARG A 137 23.30 16.84 -0.86
N ARG A 138 24.05 16.23 -1.78
CA ARG A 138 24.69 14.93 -1.56
C ARG A 138 25.78 14.95 -0.49
N ALA A 139 26.53 16.04 -0.38
CA ALA A 139 27.49 16.24 0.71
C ALA A 139 26.79 16.40 2.07
N VAL A 140 25.70 17.21 2.12
CA VAL A 140 24.86 17.36 3.31
C VAL A 140 24.25 16.04 3.75
N ARG A 141 23.78 15.20 2.82
CA ARG A 141 23.31 13.82 3.10
C ARG A 141 24.33 13.00 3.90
N LYS A 142 25.61 13.03 3.46
CA LYS A 142 26.68 12.28 4.14
C LYS A 142 26.91 12.75 5.58
N LEU A 143 26.75 14.03 5.84
CA LEU A 143 26.84 14.60 7.18
C LEU A 143 25.61 14.27 8.01
N ALA A 144 24.41 14.45 7.44
CA ALA A 144 23.15 14.15 8.10
C ALA A 144 23.03 12.67 8.49
N ALA A 145 23.56 11.75 7.69
CA ALA A 145 23.57 10.32 7.99
C ALA A 145 24.36 9.93 9.25
N LYS A 146 25.27 10.81 9.70
CA LYS A 146 26.05 10.61 10.94
C LYS A 146 25.37 11.19 12.19
N LEU A 147 24.32 11.98 12.02
CA LEU A 147 23.58 12.56 13.13
C LEU A 147 22.68 11.51 13.80
N PRO A 148 22.39 11.65 15.09
CA PRO A 148 21.37 10.86 15.75
C PRO A 148 19.99 11.13 15.10
N ASP A 149 18.98 10.35 15.48
CA ASP A 149 17.63 10.55 14.98
C ASP A 149 17.02 11.83 15.56
N VAL A 150 17.15 12.92 14.79
CA VAL A 150 16.62 14.24 15.13
C VAL A 150 15.69 14.74 14.02
N LYS A 151 14.73 15.56 14.39
CA LYS A 151 13.75 16.14 13.45
C LYS A 151 14.45 16.84 12.28
N GLY A 152 14.11 16.47 11.06
CA GLY A 152 14.65 17.02 9.82
C GLY A 152 15.85 16.28 9.26
N ARG A 153 16.46 15.34 9.99
CA ARG A 153 17.58 14.53 9.51
C ARG A 153 17.19 13.75 8.24
N ASP A 154 16.08 13.07 8.27
CA ASP A 154 15.61 12.25 7.13
C ASP A 154 15.28 13.11 5.92
N PHE A 155 14.73 14.29 6.11
CA PHE A 155 14.53 15.26 5.02
C PHE A 155 15.86 15.61 4.33
N LEU A 156 16.92 15.91 5.10
CA LEU A 156 18.24 16.20 4.54
C LEU A 156 18.86 15.00 3.82
N ILE A 157 18.67 13.80 4.36
CA ILE A 157 19.12 12.57 3.74
C ILE A 157 18.42 12.39 2.39
N ARG A 158 17.11 12.46 2.37
CA ARG A 158 16.29 12.25 1.17
C ARG A 158 16.50 13.36 0.12
N ALA A 159 16.72 14.60 0.54
CA ALA A 159 17.04 15.70 -0.35
C ALA A 159 18.34 15.52 -1.15
N GLY A 160 19.29 14.75 -0.63
CA GLY A 160 20.54 14.40 -1.31
C GLY A 160 20.49 13.05 -2.06
N MET A 161 19.29 12.50 -2.29
CA MET A 161 19.05 11.27 -3.03
C MET A 161 18.29 11.56 -4.32
N LYS A 162 18.56 10.77 -5.37
CA LYS A 162 17.69 10.72 -6.54
C LYS A 162 16.39 9.95 -6.18
N VAL A 163 15.36 10.05 -7.01
CA VAL A 163 14.11 9.33 -6.79
C VAL A 163 14.33 7.82 -6.74
N GLU A 164 15.14 7.30 -7.64
CA GLU A 164 15.51 5.88 -7.73
C GLU A 164 16.25 5.36 -6.48
N GLU A 165 16.92 6.25 -5.75
CA GLU A 165 17.63 5.91 -4.50
C GLU A 165 16.71 5.96 -3.26
N ARG A 166 15.62 6.75 -3.29
CA ARG A 166 14.78 7.02 -2.11
C ARG A 166 13.38 6.43 -2.16
N PHE A 167 12.87 6.10 -3.35
CA PHE A 167 11.57 5.47 -3.52
C PHE A 167 11.76 4.07 -4.12
N ILE A 168 11.45 3.07 -3.35
CA ILE A 168 11.53 1.64 -3.70
C ILE A 168 10.19 0.94 -3.46
N GLY A 169 9.10 1.69 -3.58
CA GLY A 169 7.75 1.24 -3.27
C GLY A 169 7.33 1.53 -1.83
N ASN A 170 6.07 1.24 -1.53
CA ASN A 170 5.48 1.51 -0.21
C ASN A 170 5.77 0.41 0.82
N ALA A 171 6.21 -0.76 0.39
CA ALA A 171 6.45 -1.94 1.22
C ALA A 171 7.93 -2.13 1.63
N TYR A 172 8.65 -1.03 1.88
CA TYR A 172 10.03 -1.09 2.35
C TYR A 172 10.09 -1.45 3.84
N ILE A 173 10.49 -2.67 4.16
CA ILE A 173 10.56 -3.16 5.54
C ILE A 173 12.01 -3.18 6.05
N TYR A 174 12.94 -3.74 5.28
CA TYR A 174 14.34 -3.87 5.68
C TYR A 174 15.30 -3.27 4.67
N CYS A 175 16.23 -2.43 5.14
CA CYS A 175 17.35 -2.01 4.30
C CYS A 175 18.40 -3.12 4.17
N GLU A 176 19.30 -3.01 3.18
CA GLU A 176 20.33 -4.03 2.93
C GLU A 176 21.21 -4.31 4.16
N LYS A 177 21.50 -3.27 4.97
CA LYS A 177 22.24 -3.42 6.21
C LYS A 177 21.50 -4.24 7.26
N GLU A 178 20.20 -4.06 7.38
CA GLU A 178 19.34 -4.80 8.31
C GLU A 178 19.16 -6.24 7.84
N LYS A 179 18.95 -6.46 6.55
CA LYS A 179 18.93 -7.80 5.97
C LYS A 179 20.21 -8.59 6.29
N ALA A 180 21.37 -7.96 6.17
CA ALA A 180 22.64 -8.58 6.47
C ALA A 180 22.81 -8.96 7.95
N GLN A 181 22.06 -8.35 8.87
CA GLN A 181 22.09 -8.71 10.30
C GLN A 181 21.11 -9.84 10.63
N ILE A 182 20.02 -9.96 9.90
CA ILE A 182 18.96 -10.95 10.15
C ILE A 182 19.26 -12.29 9.46
N LEU A 183 19.78 -12.23 8.25
CA LEU A 183 19.99 -13.42 7.43
C LEU A 183 21.26 -14.15 7.84
N LYS A 184 21.14 -15.46 8.11
CA LYS A 184 22.28 -16.33 8.46
C LYS A 184 23.28 -16.48 7.31
N ASN A 185 22.78 -16.53 6.09
CA ASN A 185 23.58 -16.69 4.88
C ASN A 185 23.60 -15.39 4.08
N LYS A 186 24.74 -15.08 3.45
CA LYS A 186 24.80 -13.99 2.50
C LYS A 186 23.83 -14.24 1.35
N VAL A 187 22.94 -13.30 1.09
CA VAL A 187 22.10 -13.33 -0.10
C VAL A 187 23.01 -13.14 -1.32
N THR A 188 22.99 -14.11 -2.20
CA THR A 188 23.67 -14.03 -3.50
C THR A 188 22.63 -13.59 -4.52
N GLY A 189 22.70 -12.36 -5.00
CA GLY A 189 21.77 -11.81 -5.97
C GLY A 189 21.84 -10.28 -5.98
N PRO A 190 21.15 -9.64 -6.90
CA PRO A 190 21.11 -8.19 -6.97
C PRO A 190 20.48 -7.62 -5.70
N SER A 191 20.97 -6.49 -5.24
CA SER A 191 20.31 -5.70 -4.19
C SER A 191 18.95 -5.22 -4.68
N THR A 192 18.07 -4.85 -3.76
CA THR A 192 16.77 -4.24 -4.12
C THR A 192 16.95 -3.03 -5.06
N GLN A 193 17.99 -2.23 -4.81
CA GLN A 193 18.32 -1.07 -5.65
C GLN A 193 18.74 -1.48 -7.08
N GLU A 194 19.57 -2.49 -7.24
CA GLU A 194 20.00 -2.98 -8.55
C GLU A 194 18.82 -3.61 -9.32
N TYR A 195 17.93 -4.31 -8.64
CA TYR A 195 16.73 -4.85 -9.25
C TYR A 195 15.80 -3.74 -9.75
N LEU A 196 15.55 -2.72 -8.94
CA LEU A 196 14.67 -1.61 -9.29
C LEU A 196 15.28 -0.67 -10.34
N SER A 197 16.62 -0.56 -10.41
CA SER A 197 17.26 0.31 -11.39
C SER A 197 16.87 -0.02 -12.83
N GLN A 198 16.61 -1.28 -13.13
CA GLN A 198 16.18 -1.74 -14.45
C GLN A 198 14.83 -1.12 -14.86
N PHE A 199 13.88 -1.05 -13.93
CA PHE A 199 12.58 -0.42 -14.20
C PHE A 199 12.69 1.10 -14.39
N TYR A 200 13.55 1.76 -13.61
CA TYR A 200 13.80 3.19 -13.79
C TYR A 200 14.51 3.49 -15.11
N GLU A 201 15.45 2.67 -15.55
CA GLU A 201 16.13 2.81 -16.82
C GLU A 201 15.16 2.61 -18.00
N GLU A 202 14.27 1.62 -17.93
CA GLU A 202 13.22 1.37 -18.90
C GLU A 202 12.27 2.58 -18.98
N LEU A 203 11.76 3.04 -17.85
CA LEU A 203 10.87 4.20 -17.76
C LEU A 203 11.50 5.46 -18.32
N GLU A 204 12.78 5.72 -18.03
CA GLU A 204 13.51 6.87 -18.57
C GLU A 204 13.75 6.75 -20.09
N SER A 205 14.02 5.55 -20.58
CA SER A 205 14.23 5.31 -22.02
C SER A 205 12.94 5.55 -22.82
N GLU A 206 11.80 5.04 -22.32
CA GLU A 206 10.49 5.20 -22.96
C GLU A 206 10.05 6.67 -22.98
N ASN A 207 10.30 7.41 -21.90
CA ASN A 207 9.86 8.79 -21.75
C ASN A 207 10.94 9.83 -22.10
N ARG A 208 12.10 9.40 -22.65
CA ARG A 208 13.23 10.26 -23.04
C ARG A 208 13.73 11.16 -21.90
N GLY A 209 13.66 10.69 -20.66
CA GLY A 209 14.09 11.44 -19.50
C GLY A 209 13.24 12.67 -19.14
N SER A 210 12.04 12.80 -19.70
CA SER A 210 11.17 13.97 -19.49
C SER A 210 10.33 13.93 -18.21
N LEU A 211 10.28 12.76 -17.56
CA LEU A 211 9.45 12.58 -16.36
C LEU A 211 9.99 13.32 -15.15
N GLN A 212 9.09 13.96 -14.41
CA GLN A 212 9.39 14.52 -13.10
C GLN A 212 9.44 13.43 -12.02
N ASP A 213 10.07 13.72 -10.88
CA ASP A 213 10.22 12.76 -9.77
C ASP A 213 8.89 12.15 -9.30
N MET A 214 7.80 12.90 -9.33
CA MET A 214 6.48 12.40 -8.93
C MET A 214 5.91 11.39 -9.94
N GLU A 215 6.20 11.56 -11.21
CA GLU A 215 5.73 10.65 -12.28
C GLU A 215 6.56 9.36 -12.33
N LYS A 216 7.76 9.37 -11.73
CA LYS A 216 8.64 8.20 -11.58
C LYS A 216 8.32 7.35 -10.35
N MET A 217 7.53 7.87 -9.42
CA MET A 217 7.13 7.17 -8.17
C MET A 217 5.85 6.37 -8.38
#